data_2cd117b4ee30d1caf1b757e3833133fd
#
_entry.id   2cd117b4ee30d1caf1b757e3833133fd
#
_cell.length_a   1.000
_cell.length_b   1.000
_cell.length_c   1.000
_cell.angle_alpha   90.00
_cell.angle_beta   90.00
_cell.angle_gamma   90.00
#
_symmetry.space_group_name_H-M   'P 1'
#
loop_
_entity.id
_entity.type
_entity.pdbx_description
1 polymer ?
#
loop_
_entity_poly.entity_id
_entity_poly.type
_entity_poly.pdbx_seq_one_letter_code
_entity_poly.pdbx_strand_id
1 'polypeptide(L)'
;MVSVLLAIDQGTTGTTSLVVEVASDGGEGAEVGGVAARTLGRGYAEFPQHFPQPGWVSHDVREIWASVEASVRAALAQAGLRADAIAAIGITNQRETTVVWDRRSHEPIDLAIVWQCRRTSPACDELKKDPAVVARVREKTGLVIDAYFSATKIAWLLDHVPNARQRADRGELAFGTIDCFLVDRLTGGAVHATDVTNASRTLLMDLDRGQWDPELARLFRVPMAVLPAIVGNAEVVGKTRGVSFLPDGIPIAGLAGDQQAALFGQACFSEGDAKCTYGTGAFALMNIGERPILSEHGLVTTAAWRIGGKTTYALEGSAFIAGAAVQWLRDGLGLLRSAKDVEALAGSVDSSDGVVFVPALSGLGAPYWDPEARGTITGITRGTTAAHLARATLEGIAYQVHDLLVAMSRDAKRNLSRLRVDGGAAANDLLMQFQADVADVVVERPADVESTARGAAMLAAIGAGLYRGTEQAARLSPISSRFVPAMPSALREKHLSQWARAVERTRSAR
;
A
#
# COMPACT_ATOMS: atom_id res chain seq x y z
N MET A 1 -15.81 3.00 -28.32
CA MET A 1 -14.89 4.19 -28.38
C MET A 1 -13.70 3.89 -27.48
N VAL A 2 -12.58 4.55 -27.71
CA VAL A 2 -11.38 4.41 -26.89
C VAL A 2 -11.22 5.70 -26.09
N SER A 3 -10.90 5.57 -24.80
CA SER A 3 -10.62 6.70 -23.92
C SER A 3 -9.23 6.54 -23.32
N VAL A 4 -8.59 7.66 -22.99
CA VAL A 4 -7.25 7.68 -22.40
C VAL A 4 -7.34 8.19 -20.98
N LEU A 5 -6.78 7.46 -20.04
CA LEU A 5 -6.71 7.81 -18.63
C LEU A 5 -5.28 8.16 -18.22
N LEU A 6 -5.15 9.09 -17.30
CA LEU A 6 -3.90 9.36 -16.60
C LEU A 6 -3.99 8.80 -15.17
N ALA A 7 -3.11 7.87 -14.81
CA ALA A 7 -2.94 7.42 -13.44
C ALA A 7 -1.67 8.01 -12.85
N ILE A 8 -1.77 8.59 -11.66
CA ILE A 8 -0.65 9.15 -10.89
C ILE A 8 -0.48 8.31 -9.62
N ASP A 9 0.63 7.63 -9.51
CA ASP A 9 1.04 6.86 -8.32
C ASP A 9 2.17 7.61 -7.61
N GLN A 10 1.82 8.32 -6.56
CA GLN A 10 2.75 9.07 -5.75
C GLN A 10 3.28 8.20 -4.59
N GLY A 11 4.39 7.50 -4.83
CA GLY A 11 5.05 6.62 -3.88
C GLY A 11 5.97 7.34 -2.89
N THR A 12 6.60 6.58 -1.99
CA THR A 12 7.47 7.14 -0.94
C THR A 12 8.76 7.75 -1.50
N THR A 13 9.31 7.23 -2.58
CA THR A 13 10.62 7.66 -3.13
C THR A 13 10.52 8.36 -4.48
N GLY A 14 9.37 8.29 -5.13
CA GLY A 14 9.15 8.86 -6.46
C GLY A 14 7.71 8.76 -6.88
N THR A 15 7.38 9.41 -7.98
CA THR A 15 6.07 9.38 -8.61
C THR A 15 6.14 8.62 -9.93
N THR A 16 5.27 7.63 -10.10
CA THR A 16 5.02 6.96 -11.39
C THR A 16 3.73 7.50 -11.99
N SER A 17 3.74 7.86 -13.28
CA SER A 17 2.54 8.18 -14.02
C SER A 17 2.36 7.21 -15.18
N LEU A 18 1.14 6.74 -15.39
CA LEU A 18 0.76 5.89 -16.52
C LEU A 18 -0.27 6.61 -17.39
N VAL A 19 -0.08 6.54 -18.69
CA VAL A 19 -1.10 6.87 -19.70
C VAL A 19 -1.69 5.54 -20.18
N VAL A 20 -2.95 5.31 -19.85
CA VAL A 20 -3.64 4.03 -20.09
C VAL A 20 -4.78 4.22 -21.07
N GLU A 21 -4.75 3.49 -22.16
CA GLU A 21 -5.84 3.40 -23.12
C GLU A 21 -6.83 2.33 -22.65
N VAL A 22 -8.11 2.69 -22.61
CA VAL A 22 -9.21 1.79 -22.20
C VAL A 22 -10.30 1.79 -23.26
N ALA A 23 -10.84 0.61 -23.55
CA ALA A 23 -12.02 0.50 -24.42
C ALA A 23 -13.26 0.94 -23.61
N SER A 24 -13.91 2.04 -24.03
CA SER A 24 -15.20 2.42 -23.46
C SER A 24 -16.30 1.59 -24.10
N ASP A 25 -17.22 1.08 -23.28
CA ASP A 25 -18.24 0.12 -23.71
C ASP A 25 -19.20 0.61 -24.78
N GLY A 26 -19.27 -0.20 -25.81
CA GLY A 26 -20.32 -0.27 -26.80
C GLY A 26 -20.80 -1.70 -27.08
N GLY A 27 -20.37 -2.73 -26.35
CA GLY A 27 -20.81 -4.10 -26.58
C GLY A 27 -19.89 -5.17 -25.97
N GLU A 28 -20.44 -6.37 -25.78
CA GLU A 28 -19.69 -7.59 -25.50
C GLU A 28 -18.62 -7.78 -26.57
N GLY A 29 -17.33 -7.65 -26.20
CA GLY A 29 -16.21 -7.91 -27.10
C GLY A 29 -15.44 -6.69 -27.64
N ALA A 30 -15.64 -5.47 -27.11
CA ALA A 30 -14.82 -4.31 -27.47
C ALA A 30 -13.38 -4.45 -26.94
N GLU A 31 -12.52 -5.07 -27.74
CA GLU A 31 -11.07 -5.14 -27.55
C GLU A 31 -10.39 -4.13 -28.45
N VAL A 32 -9.46 -3.34 -27.92
CA VAL A 32 -8.55 -2.53 -28.74
C VAL A 32 -7.37 -3.44 -29.10
N GLY A 33 -7.37 -3.98 -30.32
CA GLY A 33 -6.33 -4.89 -30.78
C GLY A 33 -6.24 -6.20 -29.97
N GLY A 34 -7.37 -6.72 -29.44
CA GLY A 34 -7.40 -7.96 -28.64
C GLY A 34 -7.06 -7.79 -27.16
N VAL A 35 -6.95 -6.55 -26.63
CA VAL A 35 -6.59 -6.26 -25.23
C VAL A 35 -7.57 -5.26 -24.65
N ALA A 36 -8.08 -5.53 -23.43
CA ALA A 36 -9.05 -4.66 -22.75
C ALA A 36 -8.48 -3.29 -22.34
N ALA A 37 -7.17 -3.20 -22.16
CA ALA A 37 -6.43 -1.96 -21.91
C ALA A 37 -4.97 -2.10 -22.30
N ARG A 38 -4.35 -0.95 -22.64
CA ARG A 38 -2.93 -0.87 -22.98
C ARG A 38 -2.29 0.33 -22.30
N THR A 39 -1.14 0.12 -21.65
CA THR A 39 -0.28 1.20 -21.19
C THR A 39 0.42 1.80 -22.42
N LEU A 40 0.10 3.06 -22.73
CA LEU A 40 0.68 3.81 -23.84
C LEU A 40 1.98 4.49 -23.48
N GLY A 41 2.11 4.92 -22.22
CA GLY A 41 3.29 5.59 -21.73
C GLY A 41 3.42 5.49 -20.22
N ARG A 42 4.67 5.48 -19.76
CA ARG A 42 5.07 5.46 -18.36
C ARG A 42 6.09 6.57 -18.11
N GLY A 43 5.89 7.35 -17.07
CA GLY A 43 6.87 8.30 -16.57
C GLY A 43 7.21 8.02 -15.13
N TYR A 44 8.46 8.27 -14.73
CA TYR A 44 8.91 8.13 -13.36
C TYR A 44 9.82 9.30 -13.00
N ALA A 45 9.65 9.85 -11.79
CA ALA A 45 10.51 10.88 -11.26
C ALA A 45 10.70 10.68 -9.75
N GLU A 46 11.95 10.68 -9.31
CA GLU A 46 12.32 10.64 -7.90
C GLU A 46 12.26 12.04 -7.27
N PHE A 47 12.19 12.08 -5.95
CA PHE A 47 12.33 13.31 -5.16
C PHE A 47 13.16 13.03 -3.90
N PRO A 48 13.82 14.08 -3.34
CA PRO A 48 14.68 13.94 -2.16
C PRO A 48 13.93 13.44 -0.92
N GLN A 49 14.63 12.64 -0.12
CA GLN A 49 14.18 12.21 1.20
C GLN A 49 14.93 13.02 2.26
N HIS A 50 14.22 13.56 3.24
CA HIS A 50 14.81 14.39 4.30
C HIS A 50 14.81 13.65 5.64
N PHE A 51 15.98 13.58 6.28
CA PHE A 51 16.20 12.90 7.57
C PHE A 51 16.72 13.89 8.63
N PRO A 52 15.84 14.79 9.16
CA PRO A 52 16.30 15.89 10.04
C PRO A 52 16.95 15.44 11.35
N GLN A 53 16.54 14.28 11.88
CA GLN A 53 17.09 13.67 13.10
C GLN A 53 16.99 12.13 13.00
N PRO A 54 17.73 11.37 13.81
CA PRO A 54 17.59 9.92 13.86
C PRO A 54 16.12 9.48 14.07
N GLY A 55 15.63 8.61 13.18
CA GLY A 55 14.24 8.14 13.19
C GLY A 55 13.20 9.13 12.64
N TRP A 56 13.61 10.33 12.22
CA TRP A 56 12.73 11.29 11.56
C TRP A 56 12.83 11.16 10.04
N VAL A 57 11.67 11.16 9.40
CA VAL A 57 11.57 11.15 7.93
C VAL A 57 10.58 12.23 7.51
N SER A 58 10.98 13.07 6.59
CA SER A 58 10.16 14.18 6.08
C SER A 58 10.28 14.31 4.57
N HIS A 59 9.24 14.85 3.94
CA HIS A 59 9.22 15.22 2.52
C HIS A 59 8.88 16.70 2.34
N ASP A 60 9.50 17.37 1.38
CA ASP A 60 8.96 18.64 0.87
C ASP A 60 7.89 18.32 -0.18
N VAL A 61 6.67 18.74 0.07
CA VAL A 61 5.56 18.50 -0.87
C VAL A 61 5.69 19.27 -2.18
N ARG A 62 6.55 20.31 -2.23
CA ARG A 62 6.89 21.02 -3.48
C ARG A 62 7.74 20.12 -4.38
N GLU A 63 8.67 19.34 -3.80
CA GLU A 63 9.46 18.34 -4.51
C GLU A 63 8.57 17.18 -5.00
N ILE A 64 7.61 16.74 -4.17
CA ILE A 64 6.57 15.78 -4.61
C ILE A 64 5.79 16.34 -5.80
N TRP A 65 5.32 17.59 -5.73
CA TRP A 65 4.59 18.23 -6.84
C TRP A 65 5.42 18.31 -8.12
N ALA A 66 6.68 18.68 -8.02
CA ALA A 66 7.60 18.70 -9.15
C ALA A 66 7.80 17.31 -9.76
N SER A 67 7.86 16.26 -8.93
CA SER A 67 7.97 14.86 -9.41
C SER A 67 6.69 14.41 -10.12
N VAL A 68 5.51 14.86 -9.67
CA VAL A 68 4.23 14.62 -10.35
C VAL A 68 4.25 15.25 -11.74
N GLU A 69 4.60 16.55 -11.84
CA GLU A 69 4.72 17.23 -13.15
C GLU A 69 5.69 16.50 -14.08
N ALA A 70 6.90 16.17 -13.58
CA ALA A 70 7.92 15.50 -14.38
C ALA A 70 7.48 14.11 -14.87
N SER A 71 6.87 13.31 -14.01
CA SER A 71 6.39 11.97 -14.36
C SER A 71 5.23 12.00 -15.36
N VAL A 72 4.29 12.95 -15.20
CA VAL A 72 3.16 13.12 -16.13
C VAL A 72 3.66 13.55 -17.51
N ARG A 73 4.56 14.55 -17.58
CA ARG A 73 5.16 14.97 -18.85
C ARG A 73 5.90 13.83 -19.55
N ALA A 74 6.67 13.04 -18.81
CA ALA A 74 7.40 11.89 -19.35
C ALA A 74 6.44 10.81 -19.88
N ALA A 75 5.37 10.50 -19.14
CA ALA A 75 4.37 9.51 -19.56
C ALA A 75 3.64 9.94 -20.85
N LEU A 76 3.23 11.20 -20.94
CA LEU A 76 2.59 11.76 -22.14
C LEU A 76 3.54 11.76 -23.34
N ALA A 77 4.80 12.15 -23.14
CA ALA A 77 5.81 12.14 -24.18
C ALA A 77 6.07 10.71 -24.72
N GLN A 78 6.18 9.73 -23.83
CA GLN A 78 6.35 8.32 -24.22
C GLN A 78 5.11 7.80 -24.97
N ALA A 79 3.91 8.21 -24.55
CA ALA A 79 2.67 7.85 -25.23
C ALA A 79 2.49 8.53 -26.60
N GLY A 80 3.26 9.58 -26.90
CA GLY A 80 3.08 10.43 -28.09
C GLY A 80 1.75 11.19 -28.08
N LEU A 81 1.22 11.50 -26.89
CA LEU A 81 -0.08 12.15 -26.72
C LEU A 81 0.06 13.54 -26.10
N ARG A 82 -0.91 14.40 -26.43
CA ARG A 82 -1.11 15.67 -25.76
C ARG A 82 -2.01 15.49 -24.53
N ALA A 83 -1.86 16.37 -23.54
CA ALA A 83 -2.63 16.29 -22.31
C ALA A 83 -4.15 16.47 -22.48
N ASP A 84 -4.58 17.09 -23.58
CA ASP A 84 -6.00 17.28 -23.96
C ASP A 84 -6.69 15.97 -24.40
N ALA A 85 -5.92 14.89 -24.64
CA ALA A 85 -6.44 13.57 -24.90
C ALA A 85 -6.92 12.82 -23.62
N ILE A 86 -6.55 13.31 -22.42
CA ILE A 86 -6.88 12.65 -21.16
C ILE A 86 -8.36 12.85 -20.82
N ALA A 87 -9.09 11.75 -20.71
CA ALA A 87 -10.51 11.73 -20.36
C ALA A 87 -10.76 11.85 -18.84
N ALA A 88 -9.89 11.27 -18.02
CA ALA A 88 -9.97 11.34 -16.56
C ALA A 88 -8.63 11.02 -15.88
N ILE A 89 -8.51 11.45 -14.63
CA ILE A 89 -7.33 11.23 -13.77
C ILE A 89 -7.70 10.31 -12.60
N GLY A 90 -6.85 9.31 -12.35
CA GLY A 90 -6.82 8.52 -11.12
C GLY A 90 -5.56 8.82 -10.31
N ILE A 91 -5.70 8.95 -9.01
CA ILE A 91 -4.59 9.22 -8.09
C ILE A 91 -4.50 8.11 -7.06
N THR A 92 -3.30 7.63 -6.84
CA THR A 92 -2.95 6.80 -5.70
C THR A 92 -1.68 7.34 -5.04
N ASN A 93 -1.51 7.05 -3.76
CA ASN A 93 -0.46 7.71 -2.98
C ASN A 93 0.05 6.83 -1.84
N GLN A 94 1.30 7.11 -1.42
CA GLN A 94 1.79 6.67 -0.12
C GLN A 94 0.82 7.13 0.99
N ARG A 95 0.37 6.20 1.81
CA ARG A 95 -0.64 6.50 2.85
C ARG A 95 0.00 7.18 4.07
N GLU A 96 -0.81 7.70 4.96
CA GLU A 96 -0.50 8.24 6.28
C GLU A 96 0.49 9.41 6.31
N THR A 97 1.22 9.69 5.24
CA THR A 97 2.10 10.87 5.13
C THR A 97 1.26 12.13 5.28
N THR A 98 1.63 12.95 6.25
CA THR A 98 0.80 14.03 6.80
C THR A 98 1.29 15.40 6.34
N VAL A 99 0.41 16.14 5.70
CA VAL A 99 0.63 17.52 5.25
C VAL A 99 -0.33 18.45 5.96
N VAL A 100 0.16 19.61 6.38
CA VAL A 100 -0.68 20.73 6.85
C VAL A 100 -0.28 21.97 6.08
N TRP A 101 -1.27 22.67 5.51
CA TRP A 101 -1.03 23.88 4.71
C TRP A 101 -2.01 25.00 5.03
N ASP A 102 -1.64 26.21 4.64
CA ASP A 102 -2.50 27.39 4.73
C ASP A 102 -3.56 27.35 3.62
N ARG A 103 -4.84 27.47 3.98
CA ARG A 103 -5.96 27.37 3.03
C ARG A 103 -5.98 28.48 1.97
N ARG A 104 -5.39 29.63 2.28
CA ARG A 104 -5.41 30.81 1.40
C ARG A 104 -4.26 30.80 0.38
N SER A 105 -3.06 30.46 0.88
CA SER A 105 -1.86 30.44 0.03
C SER A 105 -1.58 29.09 -0.58
N HIS A 106 -2.19 28.00 -0.09
CA HIS A 106 -1.92 26.60 -0.42
C HIS A 106 -0.46 26.17 -0.14
N GLU A 107 0.27 26.95 0.68
CA GLU A 107 1.65 26.66 1.04
C GLU A 107 1.69 25.78 2.32
N PRO A 108 2.54 24.74 2.34
CA PRO A 108 2.72 23.93 3.54
C PRO A 108 3.30 24.76 4.69
N ILE A 109 2.86 24.49 5.91
CA ILE A 109 3.37 25.19 7.10
C ILE A 109 4.72 24.64 7.57
N ASP A 110 5.06 23.41 7.18
CA ASP A 110 6.31 22.69 7.44
C ASP A 110 6.44 21.53 6.46
N LEU A 111 7.56 20.80 6.50
CA LEU A 111 7.75 19.56 5.76
C LEU A 111 6.70 18.52 6.16
N ALA A 112 6.23 17.75 5.19
CA ALA A 112 5.33 16.63 5.43
C ALA A 112 6.01 15.57 6.32
N ILE A 113 5.28 15.04 7.31
CA ILE A 113 5.78 13.94 8.16
C ILE A 113 5.41 12.61 7.51
N VAL A 114 6.44 11.85 7.11
CA VAL A 114 6.29 10.60 6.37
C VAL A 114 5.77 9.48 7.27
N TRP A 115 5.07 8.51 6.71
CA TRP A 115 4.53 7.33 7.40
C TRP A 115 5.59 6.56 8.20
N GLN A 116 6.84 6.52 7.73
CA GLN A 116 7.98 5.85 8.39
C GLN A 116 8.51 6.62 9.62
N CYS A 117 8.13 7.89 9.78
CA CYS A 117 8.70 8.76 10.80
C CYS A 117 8.27 8.35 12.20
N ARG A 118 9.23 8.26 13.12
CA ARG A 118 9.01 7.85 14.51
C ARG A 118 8.94 9.02 15.53
N ARG A 119 8.98 10.29 15.06
CA ARG A 119 9.01 11.47 15.95
C ARG A 119 7.85 11.57 16.94
N THR A 120 6.70 10.94 16.61
CA THR A 120 5.50 10.95 17.45
C THR A 120 5.35 9.68 18.30
N SER A 121 6.32 8.76 18.29
CA SER A 121 6.28 7.53 19.10
C SER A 121 6.09 7.82 20.59
N PRO A 122 6.75 8.83 21.23
CA PRO A 122 6.52 9.13 22.64
C PRO A 122 5.05 9.49 22.95
N ALA A 123 4.38 10.23 22.06
CA ALA A 123 2.95 10.55 22.24
C ALA A 123 2.06 9.31 22.11
N CYS A 124 2.41 8.39 21.20
CA CYS A 124 1.72 7.11 21.08
C CYS A 124 1.90 6.26 22.34
N ASP A 125 3.11 6.22 22.89
CA ASP A 125 3.42 5.43 24.10
C ASP A 125 2.69 5.97 25.33
N GLU A 126 2.51 7.28 25.43
CA GLU A 126 1.70 7.89 26.48
C GLU A 126 0.22 7.48 26.38
N LEU A 127 -0.36 7.54 25.17
CA LEU A 127 -1.74 7.10 24.93
C LEU A 127 -1.96 5.61 25.22
N LYS A 128 -0.98 4.77 24.95
CA LYS A 128 -1.04 3.30 25.22
C LYS A 128 -1.05 2.95 26.70
N LYS A 129 -0.68 3.86 27.61
CA LYS A 129 -0.74 3.62 29.05
C LYS A 129 -2.16 3.44 29.56
N ASP A 130 -3.15 3.93 28.84
CA ASP A 130 -4.57 3.77 29.17
C ASP A 130 -5.18 2.66 28.29
N PRO A 131 -5.46 1.47 28.86
CA PRO A 131 -6.08 0.37 28.11
C PRO A 131 -7.46 0.70 27.55
N ALA A 132 -8.21 1.62 28.17
CA ALA A 132 -9.51 2.06 27.67
C ALA A 132 -9.38 2.89 26.39
N VAL A 133 -8.34 3.73 26.32
CA VAL A 133 -7.98 4.47 25.10
C VAL A 133 -7.58 3.52 23.98
N VAL A 134 -6.73 2.52 24.28
CA VAL A 134 -6.31 1.50 23.31
C VAL A 134 -7.51 0.74 22.74
N ALA A 135 -8.40 0.27 23.62
CA ALA A 135 -9.60 -0.46 23.23
C ALA A 135 -10.51 0.40 22.36
N ARG A 136 -10.75 1.65 22.75
CA ARG A 136 -11.61 2.60 22.05
C ARG A 136 -11.08 2.95 20.65
N VAL A 137 -9.79 3.21 20.52
CA VAL A 137 -9.16 3.49 19.21
C VAL A 137 -9.30 2.28 18.30
N ARG A 138 -9.01 1.07 18.81
CA ARG A 138 -9.14 -0.16 18.04
C ARG A 138 -10.59 -0.42 17.60
N GLU A 139 -11.54 -0.27 18.51
CA GLU A 139 -12.98 -0.45 18.23
C GLU A 139 -13.45 0.46 17.09
N LYS A 140 -13.09 1.75 17.16
CA LYS A 140 -13.58 2.75 16.19
C LYS A 140 -12.82 2.74 14.87
N THR A 141 -11.53 2.46 14.89
CA THR A 141 -10.68 2.64 13.70
C THR A 141 -10.22 1.35 13.04
N GLY A 142 -10.29 0.21 13.74
CA GLY A 142 -9.68 -1.04 13.30
C GLY A 142 -8.14 -1.05 13.36
N LEU A 143 -7.53 0.02 13.89
CA LEU A 143 -6.09 0.25 13.90
C LEU A 143 -5.52 0.13 15.32
N VAL A 144 -4.18 0.11 15.40
CA VAL A 144 -3.42 0.24 16.65
C VAL A 144 -2.90 1.67 16.82
N ILE A 145 -2.66 2.11 18.05
CA ILE A 145 -2.02 3.41 18.29
C ILE A 145 -0.54 3.30 17.94
N ASP A 146 -0.14 3.94 16.83
CA ASP A 146 1.25 3.97 16.38
C ASP A 146 1.57 5.26 15.62
N ALA A 147 2.84 5.69 15.66
CA ALA A 147 3.36 6.82 14.90
C ALA A 147 3.26 6.65 13.38
N TYR A 148 2.96 5.46 12.91
CA TYR A 148 2.67 5.15 11.52
C TYR A 148 1.50 5.99 10.99
N PHE A 149 0.42 6.11 11.76
CA PHE A 149 -0.82 6.77 11.36
C PHE A 149 -0.78 8.30 11.53
N SER A 150 -1.72 9.03 10.90
CA SER A 150 -1.61 10.49 10.72
C SER A 150 -1.93 11.33 11.96
N ALA A 151 -2.83 10.89 12.85
CA ALA A 151 -3.38 11.75 13.92
C ALA A 151 -2.32 12.42 14.81
N THR A 152 -1.34 11.64 15.29
CA THR A 152 -0.27 12.18 16.17
C THR A 152 0.69 13.10 15.41
N LYS A 153 0.85 12.91 14.09
CA LYS A 153 1.66 13.78 13.23
C LYS A 153 1.00 15.14 13.01
N ILE A 154 -0.33 15.16 12.83
CA ILE A 154 -1.11 16.39 12.75
C ILE A 154 -0.95 17.19 14.04
N ALA A 155 -1.20 16.54 15.19
CA ALA A 155 -1.05 17.18 16.50
C ALA A 155 0.36 17.75 16.70
N TRP A 156 1.38 16.98 16.30
CA TRP A 156 2.77 17.40 16.38
C TRP A 156 3.03 18.66 15.55
N LEU A 157 2.61 18.72 14.29
CA LEU A 157 2.76 19.91 13.45
C LEU A 157 2.07 21.14 14.06
N LEU A 158 0.84 20.98 14.54
CA LEU A 158 0.09 22.06 15.15
C LEU A 158 0.72 22.59 16.45
N ASP A 159 1.43 21.75 17.19
CA ASP A 159 2.08 22.12 18.43
C ASP A 159 3.49 22.71 18.24
N HIS A 160 4.21 22.34 17.16
CA HIS A 160 5.61 22.73 16.96
C HIS A 160 5.79 23.89 15.96
N VAL A 161 4.81 24.11 15.07
CA VAL A 161 4.86 25.28 14.17
C VAL A 161 4.23 26.48 14.88
N PRO A 162 4.91 27.64 14.94
CA PRO A 162 4.41 28.82 15.62
C PRO A 162 3.01 29.23 15.15
N ASN A 163 2.09 29.46 16.12
CA ASN A 163 0.70 29.86 15.91
C ASN A 163 -0.17 28.88 15.12
N ALA A 164 0.35 27.69 14.73
CA ALA A 164 -0.40 26.77 13.89
C ALA A 164 -1.67 26.25 14.57
N ARG A 165 -1.62 25.95 15.87
CA ARG A 165 -2.81 25.48 16.61
C ARG A 165 -3.93 26.50 16.61
N GLN A 166 -3.64 27.75 16.93
CA GLN A 166 -4.63 28.83 16.92
C GLN A 166 -5.20 29.10 15.52
N ARG A 167 -4.36 28.98 14.48
CA ARG A 167 -4.78 29.10 13.10
C ARG A 167 -5.69 27.93 12.69
N ALA A 168 -5.35 26.72 13.13
CA ALA A 168 -6.17 25.52 12.90
C ALA A 168 -7.55 25.63 13.56
N ASP A 169 -7.60 26.12 14.81
CA ASP A 169 -8.86 26.34 15.54
C ASP A 169 -9.76 27.40 14.84
N ARG A 170 -9.17 28.37 14.15
CA ARG A 170 -9.90 29.35 13.32
C ARG A 170 -10.23 28.87 11.93
N GLY A 171 -9.86 27.61 11.56
CA GLY A 171 -10.12 27.05 10.25
C GLY A 171 -9.25 27.62 9.12
N GLU A 172 -8.12 28.27 9.44
CA GLU A 172 -7.19 28.86 8.46
C GLU A 172 -6.27 27.82 7.83
N LEU A 173 -6.12 26.63 8.46
CA LEU A 173 -5.28 25.55 8.00
C LEU A 173 -6.11 24.39 7.46
N ALA A 174 -5.52 23.64 6.52
CA ALA A 174 -6.01 22.40 6.00
C ALA A 174 -5.03 21.28 6.33
N PHE A 175 -5.55 20.10 6.64
CA PHE A 175 -4.81 18.84 6.72
C PHE A 175 -5.16 17.97 5.55
N GLY A 176 -4.21 17.16 5.08
CA GLY A 176 -4.43 16.07 4.15
C GLY A 176 -3.31 15.04 4.20
N THR A 177 -3.63 13.87 3.72
CA THR A 177 -2.67 12.92 3.17
C THR A 177 -2.28 13.39 1.77
N ILE A 178 -1.36 12.71 1.12
CA ILE A 178 -0.79 13.20 -0.16
C ILE A 178 -1.87 13.30 -1.26
N ASP A 179 -2.85 12.39 -1.30
CA ASP A 179 -4.00 12.48 -2.22
C ASP A 179 -4.73 13.81 -2.09
N CYS A 180 -5.04 14.20 -0.86
CA CYS A 180 -5.75 15.44 -0.56
C CYS A 180 -4.95 16.68 -1.01
N PHE A 181 -3.63 16.70 -0.73
CA PHE A 181 -2.75 17.76 -1.21
C PHE A 181 -2.69 17.81 -2.75
N LEU A 182 -2.60 16.67 -3.42
CA LEU A 182 -2.60 16.61 -4.88
C LEU A 182 -3.93 17.07 -5.48
N VAL A 183 -5.06 16.70 -4.87
CA VAL A 183 -6.40 17.18 -5.28
C VAL A 183 -6.48 18.71 -5.13
N ASP A 184 -6.04 19.25 -3.98
CA ASP A 184 -5.98 20.71 -3.76
C ASP A 184 -5.16 21.41 -4.88
N ARG A 185 -3.96 20.92 -5.16
CA ARG A 185 -3.08 21.50 -6.19
C ARG A 185 -3.64 21.35 -7.60
N LEU A 186 -4.17 20.18 -7.96
CA LEU A 186 -4.73 19.92 -9.29
C LEU A 186 -6.00 20.71 -9.56
N THR A 187 -6.78 21.08 -8.53
CA THR A 187 -8.01 21.84 -8.65
C THR A 187 -7.83 23.35 -8.44
N GLY A 188 -6.58 23.81 -8.28
CA GLY A 188 -6.28 25.23 -7.96
C GLY A 188 -6.89 25.67 -6.63
N GLY A 189 -6.90 24.79 -5.63
CA GLY A 189 -7.42 25.05 -4.29
C GLY A 189 -8.94 24.97 -4.17
N ALA A 190 -9.65 24.54 -5.20
CA ALA A 190 -11.11 24.50 -5.19
C ALA A 190 -11.68 23.32 -4.37
N VAL A 191 -10.91 22.26 -4.15
CA VAL A 191 -11.38 21.03 -3.49
C VAL A 191 -10.42 20.61 -2.38
N HIS A 192 -10.97 20.44 -1.17
CA HIS A 192 -10.27 19.88 0.00
C HIS A 192 -10.95 18.56 0.39
N ALA A 193 -10.52 17.47 -0.20
CA ALA A 193 -11.12 16.15 -0.04
C ALA A 193 -10.04 15.05 -0.01
N THR A 194 -10.33 13.98 0.72
CA THR A 194 -9.59 12.72 0.75
C THR A 194 -10.55 11.56 0.53
N ASP A 195 -10.08 10.42 0.07
CA ASP A 195 -10.93 9.25 -0.07
C ASP A 195 -11.02 8.43 1.23
N VAL A 196 -12.01 7.53 1.29
CA VAL A 196 -12.25 6.72 2.48
C VAL A 196 -11.07 5.82 2.86
N THR A 197 -10.26 5.38 1.88
CA THR A 197 -9.13 4.49 2.15
C THR A 197 -8.00 5.24 2.84
N ASN A 198 -7.66 6.44 2.40
CA ASN A 198 -6.70 7.32 3.07
C ASN A 198 -7.23 7.79 4.42
N ALA A 199 -8.50 8.20 4.51
CA ALA A 199 -9.14 8.59 5.78
C ALA A 199 -9.09 7.47 6.83
N SER A 200 -9.29 6.21 6.42
CA SER A 200 -9.23 5.05 7.32
C SER A 200 -7.84 4.80 7.93
N ARG A 201 -6.79 5.47 7.43
CA ARG A 201 -5.40 5.35 7.91
C ARG A 201 -4.97 6.48 8.84
N THR A 202 -5.88 7.30 9.28
CA THR A 202 -5.54 8.51 10.05
C THR A 202 -5.65 8.37 11.57
N LEU A 203 -6.30 7.34 12.11
CA LEU A 203 -6.78 7.22 13.50
C LEU A 203 -7.91 8.23 13.86
N LEU A 204 -8.51 8.89 12.88
CA LEU A 204 -9.53 9.92 13.10
C LEU A 204 -10.90 9.56 12.51
N MET A 205 -10.95 8.55 11.62
CA MET A 205 -12.19 8.10 10.99
C MET A 205 -12.80 6.93 11.78
N ASP A 206 -14.08 7.02 12.09
CA ASP A 206 -14.89 5.88 12.51
C ASP A 206 -15.05 4.95 11.30
N LEU A 207 -14.52 3.73 11.42
CA LEU A 207 -14.43 2.79 10.30
C LEU A 207 -15.81 2.30 9.82
N ASP A 208 -16.74 2.09 10.75
CA ASP A 208 -18.09 1.61 10.45
C ASP A 208 -18.93 2.70 9.77
N ARG A 209 -18.86 3.93 10.28
CA ARG A 209 -19.58 5.08 9.73
C ARG A 209 -18.93 5.67 8.49
N GLY A 210 -17.62 5.46 8.32
CA GLY A 210 -16.81 6.06 7.24
C GLY A 210 -16.80 7.59 7.27
N GLN A 211 -16.78 8.17 8.48
CA GLN A 211 -16.79 9.61 8.74
C GLN A 211 -15.78 9.97 9.83
N TRP A 212 -15.35 11.23 9.86
CA TRP A 212 -14.51 11.75 10.94
C TRP A 212 -15.23 11.62 12.28
N ASP A 213 -14.54 11.12 13.31
CA ASP A 213 -15.09 10.94 14.64
C ASP A 213 -14.62 12.08 15.57
N PRO A 214 -15.57 12.89 16.11
CA PRO A 214 -15.22 14.01 17.01
C PRO A 214 -14.57 13.57 18.33
N GLU A 215 -14.81 12.35 18.81
CA GLU A 215 -14.17 11.82 20.01
C GLU A 215 -12.71 11.48 19.73
N LEU A 216 -12.41 10.82 18.61
CA LEU A 216 -11.04 10.56 18.18
C LEU A 216 -10.29 11.87 17.89
N ALA A 217 -10.93 12.82 17.22
CA ALA A 217 -10.34 14.12 16.95
C ALA A 217 -9.93 14.85 18.25
N ARG A 218 -10.79 14.82 19.28
CA ARG A 218 -10.46 15.37 20.62
C ARG A 218 -9.35 14.59 21.31
N LEU A 219 -9.40 13.25 21.28
CA LEU A 219 -8.39 12.36 21.87
C LEU A 219 -6.99 12.67 21.32
N PHE A 220 -6.87 12.79 20.01
CA PHE A 220 -5.62 13.11 19.34
C PHE A 220 -5.33 14.61 19.22
N ARG A 221 -6.18 15.47 19.81
CA ARG A 221 -6.01 16.94 19.81
C ARG A 221 -5.95 17.53 18.39
N VAL A 222 -6.77 17.01 17.48
CA VAL A 222 -6.89 17.49 16.09
C VAL A 222 -8.19 18.26 15.93
N PRO A 223 -8.16 19.57 15.58
CA PRO A 223 -9.37 20.34 15.32
C PRO A 223 -10.13 19.78 14.11
N MET A 224 -11.44 19.58 14.23
CA MET A 224 -12.29 19.13 13.13
C MET A 224 -12.23 20.06 11.91
N ALA A 225 -11.97 21.35 12.14
CA ALA A 225 -11.91 22.37 11.09
C ALA A 225 -10.77 22.15 10.07
N VAL A 226 -9.72 21.41 10.40
CA VAL A 226 -8.62 21.15 9.48
C VAL A 226 -8.90 19.94 8.57
N LEU A 227 -9.89 19.10 8.90
CA LEU A 227 -10.13 17.82 8.22
C LEU A 227 -10.82 18.04 6.86
N PRO A 228 -10.43 17.28 5.80
CA PRO A 228 -11.05 17.33 4.48
C PRO A 228 -12.42 16.63 4.46
N ALA A 229 -13.18 16.83 3.40
CA ALA A 229 -14.34 15.96 3.10
C ALA A 229 -13.86 14.54 2.78
N ILE A 230 -14.60 13.50 3.25
CA ILE A 230 -14.34 12.11 2.89
C ILE A 230 -15.24 11.72 1.71
N VAL A 231 -14.62 11.35 0.58
CA VAL A 231 -15.30 10.97 -0.66
C VAL A 231 -15.17 9.47 -0.93
N GLY A 232 -15.90 8.96 -1.93
CA GLY A 232 -15.73 7.62 -2.47
C GLY A 232 -14.46 7.51 -3.32
N ASN A 233 -14.13 6.28 -3.71
CA ASN A 233 -12.91 6.01 -4.48
C ASN A 233 -13.11 6.15 -6.00
N ALA A 234 -14.36 6.07 -6.48
CA ALA A 234 -14.69 6.08 -7.90
C ALA A 234 -15.85 7.05 -8.17
N GLU A 235 -15.56 8.34 -8.06
CA GLU A 235 -16.47 9.44 -8.35
C GLU A 235 -15.68 10.70 -8.74
N VAL A 236 -16.30 11.63 -9.45
CA VAL A 236 -15.65 12.89 -9.82
C VAL A 236 -15.56 13.79 -8.60
N VAL A 237 -14.36 13.92 -8.05
CA VAL A 237 -14.07 14.74 -6.86
C VAL A 237 -13.88 16.20 -7.23
N GLY A 238 -13.32 16.47 -8.41
CA GLY A 238 -13.04 17.80 -8.92
C GLY A 238 -12.55 17.76 -10.37
N LYS A 239 -12.14 18.91 -10.88
CA LYS A 239 -11.57 19.02 -12.23
C LYS A 239 -10.27 19.83 -12.15
N THR A 240 -9.31 19.51 -13.01
CA THR A 240 -8.07 20.26 -13.14
C THR A 240 -8.34 21.74 -13.41
N ARG A 241 -7.56 22.61 -12.75
CA ARG A 241 -7.67 24.07 -12.90
C ARG A 241 -6.34 24.73 -12.60
N GLY A 242 -5.85 25.56 -13.56
CA GLY A 242 -4.65 26.37 -13.40
C GLY A 242 -3.34 25.56 -13.31
N VAL A 243 -3.31 24.33 -13.79
CA VAL A 243 -2.14 23.44 -13.76
C VAL A 243 -1.31 23.62 -15.02
N SER A 244 -0.02 23.88 -14.89
CA SER A 244 0.87 24.21 -16.03
C SER A 244 1.06 23.08 -17.05
N PHE A 245 0.88 21.83 -16.62
CA PHE A 245 1.15 20.63 -17.43
C PHE A 245 -0.11 19.86 -17.84
N LEU A 246 -1.29 20.27 -17.38
CA LEU A 246 -2.59 19.70 -17.73
C LEU A 246 -3.57 20.82 -18.09
N PRO A 247 -4.44 20.65 -19.11
CA PRO A 247 -5.50 21.61 -19.40
C PRO A 247 -6.54 21.64 -18.28
N ASP A 248 -7.25 22.73 -18.16
CA ASP A 248 -8.39 22.87 -17.25
C ASP A 248 -9.53 21.93 -17.68
N GLY A 249 -10.25 21.40 -16.68
CA GLY A 249 -11.49 20.66 -16.91
C GLY A 249 -11.37 19.15 -16.95
N ILE A 250 -10.18 18.55 -16.85
CA ILE A 250 -10.03 17.08 -16.77
C ILE A 250 -10.58 16.61 -15.41
N PRO A 251 -11.56 15.68 -15.36
CA PRO A 251 -12.10 15.16 -14.12
C PRO A 251 -11.06 14.32 -13.35
N ILE A 252 -10.94 14.55 -12.05
CA ILE A 252 -10.25 13.69 -11.09
C ILE A 252 -11.32 12.74 -10.57
N ALA A 253 -11.28 11.47 -11.00
CA ALA A 253 -12.40 10.55 -10.86
C ALA A 253 -12.05 9.24 -10.12
N GLY A 254 -10.79 9.08 -9.70
CA GLY A 254 -10.33 7.92 -8.91
C GLY A 254 -9.32 8.35 -7.86
N LEU A 255 -9.55 7.99 -6.59
CA LEU A 255 -8.62 8.22 -5.48
C LEU A 255 -8.50 6.96 -4.64
N ALA A 256 -7.29 6.55 -4.26
CA ALA A 256 -7.08 5.48 -3.27
C ALA A 256 -5.67 5.53 -2.69
N GLY A 257 -5.50 5.06 -1.44
CA GLY A 257 -4.18 4.74 -0.90
C GLY A 257 -3.52 3.60 -1.69
N ASP A 258 -2.18 3.60 -1.73
CA ASP A 258 -1.38 2.71 -2.58
C ASP A 258 -1.72 1.21 -2.42
N GLN A 259 -1.85 0.74 -1.20
CA GLN A 259 -2.12 -0.68 -0.94
C GLN A 259 -3.55 -1.08 -1.34
N GLN A 260 -4.52 -0.17 -1.17
CA GLN A 260 -5.90 -0.35 -1.61
C GLN A 260 -6.02 -0.26 -3.13
N ALA A 261 -5.31 0.69 -3.74
CA ALA A 261 -5.22 0.76 -5.20
C ALA A 261 -4.61 -0.51 -5.79
N ALA A 262 -3.55 -1.06 -5.17
CA ALA A 262 -2.98 -2.34 -5.58
C ALA A 262 -3.97 -3.51 -5.43
N LEU A 263 -4.74 -3.57 -4.33
CA LEU A 263 -5.80 -4.58 -4.15
C LEU A 263 -6.86 -4.49 -5.24
N PHE A 264 -7.27 -3.27 -5.58
CA PHE A 264 -8.22 -2.98 -6.65
C PHE A 264 -7.64 -3.29 -8.03
N GLY A 265 -6.41 -2.84 -8.29
CA GLY A 265 -5.67 -3.05 -9.53
C GLY A 265 -5.36 -4.53 -9.81
N GLN A 266 -5.29 -5.33 -8.77
CA GLN A 266 -5.18 -6.79 -8.86
C GLN A 266 -6.54 -7.49 -8.97
N ALA A 267 -7.64 -6.74 -9.13
CA ALA A 267 -8.99 -7.28 -9.25
C ALA A 267 -9.37 -8.27 -8.13
N CYS A 268 -8.98 -7.97 -6.89
CA CYS A 268 -9.36 -8.74 -5.70
C CYS A 268 -10.76 -8.33 -5.20
N PHE A 269 -11.76 -8.51 -6.05
CA PHE A 269 -13.12 -7.98 -5.83
C PHE A 269 -14.02 -8.89 -5.02
N SER A 270 -13.70 -10.18 -4.93
CA SER A 270 -14.50 -11.14 -4.15
C SER A 270 -13.98 -11.24 -2.72
N GLU A 271 -14.88 -11.50 -1.77
CA GLU A 271 -14.49 -11.81 -0.40
C GLU A 271 -13.58 -13.05 -0.36
N GLY A 272 -12.46 -12.96 0.35
CA GLY A 272 -11.42 -13.99 0.41
C GLY A 272 -10.35 -13.85 -0.68
N ASP A 273 -10.50 -12.97 -1.66
CA ASP A 273 -9.40 -12.60 -2.55
C ASP A 273 -8.36 -11.79 -1.76
N ALA A 274 -7.11 -12.16 -1.93
CA ALA A 274 -5.99 -11.46 -1.30
C ALA A 274 -4.95 -11.03 -2.32
N LYS A 275 -4.25 -9.93 -1.99
CA LYS A 275 -3.04 -9.54 -2.71
C LYS A 275 -1.85 -9.51 -1.76
N CYS A 276 -0.64 -9.70 -2.29
CA CYS A 276 0.60 -9.43 -1.59
C CYS A 276 1.58 -8.71 -2.50
N THR A 277 2.03 -7.54 -2.07
CA THR A 277 3.11 -6.80 -2.73
C THR A 277 4.44 -7.16 -2.09
N TYR A 278 5.34 -7.79 -2.86
CA TYR A 278 6.69 -8.19 -2.44
C TYR A 278 7.70 -7.11 -2.83
N GLY A 279 7.77 -6.07 -2.00
CA GLY A 279 8.76 -4.99 -2.10
C GLY A 279 9.95 -5.20 -1.16
N THR A 280 10.45 -4.14 -0.54
CA THR A 280 11.43 -4.19 0.58
C THR A 280 10.90 -5.05 1.72
N GLY A 281 9.64 -4.83 2.11
CA GLY A 281 8.81 -5.71 2.94
C GLY A 281 7.72 -6.38 2.10
N ALA A 282 6.84 -7.16 2.74
CA ALA A 282 5.66 -7.73 2.12
C ALA A 282 4.40 -7.17 2.77
N PHE A 283 3.46 -6.67 1.95
CA PHE A 283 2.19 -6.10 2.39
C PHE A 283 1.04 -6.90 1.82
N ALA A 284 0.34 -7.62 2.69
CA ALA A 284 -0.80 -8.43 2.31
C ALA A 284 -2.11 -7.73 2.70
N LEU A 285 -3.07 -7.71 1.78
CA LEU A 285 -4.44 -7.27 2.03
C LEU A 285 -5.40 -8.36 1.56
N MET A 286 -6.45 -8.63 2.35
CA MET A 286 -7.53 -9.53 2.00
C MET A 286 -8.87 -8.80 2.03
N ASN A 287 -9.63 -8.89 0.95
CA ASN A 287 -11.00 -8.41 0.87
C ASN A 287 -11.90 -9.22 1.83
N ILE A 288 -12.56 -8.55 2.76
CA ILE A 288 -13.45 -9.15 3.77
C ILE A 288 -14.92 -8.76 3.58
N GLY A 289 -15.26 -8.15 2.44
CA GLY A 289 -16.63 -7.75 2.13
C GLY A 289 -17.07 -6.44 2.76
N GLU A 290 -18.40 -6.28 2.91
CA GLU A 290 -19.03 -5.00 3.29
C GLU A 290 -19.17 -4.81 4.82
N ARG A 291 -18.59 -5.68 5.64
CA ARG A 291 -18.58 -5.57 7.10
C ARG A 291 -17.16 -5.54 7.66
N PRO A 292 -16.81 -4.54 8.48
CA PRO A 292 -15.49 -4.51 9.09
C PRO A 292 -15.37 -5.62 10.14
N ILE A 293 -14.19 -6.25 10.22
CA ILE A 293 -13.84 -7.26 11.21
C ILE A 293 -12.67 -6.71 12.00
N LEU A 294 -12.78 -6.65 13.33
CA LEU A 294 -11.66 -6.29 14.19
C LEU A 294 -10.75 -7.52 14.36
N SER A 295 -9.51 -7.39 13.92
CA SER A 295 -8.55 -8.49 13.98
C SER A 295 -8.22 -8.91 15.42
N GLU A 296 -8.26 -10.20 15.72
CA GLU A 296 -7.79 -10.79 16.98
C GLU A 296 -6.37 -11.39 16.85
N HIS A 297 -5.85 -11.44 15.61
CA HIS A 297 -4.57 -12.07 15.28
C HIS A 297 -3.49 -11.06 14.84
N GLY A 298 -3.55 -9.82 15.36
CA GLY A 298 -2.47 -8.85 15.14
C GLY A 298 -2.47 -8.16 13.77
N LEU A 299 -3.57 -8.20 13.04
CA LEU A 299 -3.75 -7.44 11.79
C LEU A 299 -4.41 -6.09 12.06
N VAL A 300 -4.52 -5.25 11.04
CA VAL A 300 -5.32 -4.04 11.07
C VAL A 300 -6.47 -4.15 10.07
N THR A 301 -7.59 -3.47 10.38
CA THR A 301 -8.74 -3.38 9.48
C THR A 301 -8.79 -2.01 8.84
N THR A 302 -9.05 -1.95 7.53
CA THR A 302 -9.05 -0.70 6.77
C THR A 302 -10.20 -0.72 5.75
N ALA A 303 -10.64 0.46 5.30
CA ALA A 303 -11.49 0.54 4.11
C ALA A 303 -10.67 0.14 2.88
N ALA A 304 -11.20 -0.77 2.07
CA ALA A 304 -10.59 -1.18 0.80
C ALA A 304 -10.99 -0.25 -0.34
N TRP A 305 -12.26 0.08 -0.43
CA TRP A 305 -12.84 1.10 -1.33
C TRP A 305 -14.29 1.42 -0.96
N ARG A 306 -14.78 2.57 -1.44
CA ARG A 306 -16.19 2.95 -1.44
C ARG A 306 -16.62 3.31 -2.86
N ILE A 307 -17.58 2.56 -3.41
CA ILE A 307 -18.15 2.78 -4.75
C ILE A 307 -19.66 2.76 -4.66
N GLY A 308 -20.35 3.76 -5.22
CA GLY A 308 -21.80 3.84 -5.18
C GLY A 308 -22.38 3.87 -3.75
N GLY A 309 -21.65 4.44 -2.80
CA GLY A 309 -22.06 4.52 -1.39
C GLY A 309 -21.80 3.25 -0.57
N LYS A 310 -21.38 2.14 -1.16
CA LYS A 310 -21.03 0.90 -0.49
C LYS A 310 -19.55 0.82 -0.18
N THR A 311 -19.21 0.55 1.09
CA THR A 311 -17.83 0.37 1.52
C THR A 311 -17.47 -1.11 1.58
N THR A 312 -16.37 -1.49 0.95
CA THR A 312 -15.71 -2.78 1.12
C THR A 312 -14.52 -2.61 2.05
N TYR A 313 -14.27 -3.58 2.90
CA TYR A 313 -13.19 -3.56 3.88
C TYR A 313 -12.13 -4.59 3.57
N ALA A 314 -10.94 -4.39 4.13
CA ALA A 314 -9.83 -5.34 4.05
C ALA A 314 -9.15 -5.53 5.40
N LEU A 315 -8.67 -6.75 5.66
CA LEU A 315 -7.63 -7.01 6.64
C LEU A 315 -6.27 -6.74 6.00
N GLU A 316 -5.40 -6.08 6.74
CA GLU A 316 -4.04 -5.76 6.30
C GLU A 316 -3.01 -6.27 7.31
N GLY A 317 -1.97 -6.90 6.80
CA GLY A 317 -0.79 -7.31 7.56
C GLY A 317 0.48 -7.05 6.78
N SER A 318 1.57 -6.81 7.49
CA SER A 318 2.87 -6.54 6.86
C SER A 318 3.99 -7.34 7.52
N ALA A 319 4.85 -7.92 6.68
CA ALA A 319 6.17 -8.41 7.06
C ALA A 319 7.20 -7.33 6.67
N PHE A 320 8.01 -6.88 7.63
CA PHE A 320 8.91 -5.74 7.42
C PHE A 320 10.03 -6.05 6.43
N ILE A 321 10.42 -7.30 6.32
CA ILE A 321 11.56 -7.76 5.52
C ILE A 321 11.11 -8.84 4.53
N ALA A 322 11.17 -8.50 3.24
CA ALA A 322 10.98 -9.43 2.13
C ALA A 322 12.16 -9.29 1.14
N GLY A 323 12.06 -8.47 0.10
CA GLY A 323 13.16 -8.21 -0.82
C GLY A 323 14.42 -7.66 -0.15
N ALA A 324 14.29 -6.98 1.01
CA ALA A 324 15.42 -6.55 1.82
C ALA A 324 16.27 -7.73 2.31
N ALA A 325 15.72 -8.93 2.53
CA ALA A 325 16.50 -10.12 2.88
C ALA A 325 17.42 -10.54 1.72
N VAL A 326 16.94 -10.44 0.49
CA VAL A 326 17.75 -10.71 -0.71
C VAL A 326 18.84 -9.64 -0.90
N GLN A 327 18.50 -8.36 -0.64
CA GLN A 327 19.49 -7.28 -0.64
C GLN A 327 20.57 -7.51 0.42
N TRP A 328 20.20 -7.97 1.61
CA TRP A 328 21.17 -8.33 2.66
C TRP A 328 22.10 -9.47 2.25
N LEU A 329 21.61 -10.51 1.55
CA LEU A 329 22.50 -11.55 0.99
C LEU A 329 23.50 -10.96 0.00
N ARG A 330 23.10 -9.95 -0.78
CA ARG A 330 23.97 -9.26 -1.75
C ARG A 330 24.95 -8.32 -1.05
N ASP A 331 24.44 -7.36 -0.28
CA ASP A 331 25.22 -6.23 0.23
C ASP A 331 25.90 -6.52 1.57
N GLY A 332 25.25 -7.31 2.43
CA GLY A 332 25.76 -7.66 3.76
C GLY A 332 26.67 -8.88 3.75
N LEU A 333 26.33 -9.91 2.96
CA LEU A 333 27.09 -11.16 2.91
C LEU A 333 27.92 -11.34 1.65
N GLY A 334 27.69 -10.55 0.59
CA GLY A 334 28.41 -10.68 -0.68
C GLY A 334 28.17 -11.98 -1.44
N LEU A 335 27.05 -12.67 -1.18
CA LEU A 335 26.72 -13.95 -1.79
C LEU A 335 26.15 -13.82 -3.21
N LEU A 336 25.68 -12.64 -3.60
CA LEU A 336 25.04 -12.34 -4.87
C LEU A 336 25.70 -11.14 -5.52
N ARG A 337 25.79 -11.10 -6.84
CA ARG A 337 26.21 -9.90 -7.60
C ARG A 337 25.03 -8.96 -7.82
N SER A 338 23.85 -9.53 -8.03
CA SER A 338 22.60 -8.80 -8.22
C SER A 338 21.46 -9.55 -7.49
N ALA A 339 20.39 -8.85 -7.12
CA ALA A 339 19.25 -9.46 -6.49
C ALA A 339 18.58 -10.54 -7.38
N LYS A 340 18.71 -10.42 -8.72
CA LYS A 340 18.17 -11.39 -9.68
C LYS A 340 18.88 -12.75 -9.63
N ASP A 341 20.14 -12.79 -9.17
CA ASP A 341 20.92 -14.02 -9.10
C ASP A 341 20.43 -14.98 -8.02
N VAL A 342 19.60 -14.51 -7.07
CA VAL A 342 19.11 -15.33 -5.97
C VAL A 342 18.32 -16.55 -6.44
N GLU A 343 17.53 -16.41 -7.50
CA GLU A 343 16.72 -17.52 -8.04
C GLU A 343 17.58 -18.63 -8.57
N ALA A 344 18.57 -18.30 -9.42
CA ALA A 344 19.49 -19.28 -9.98
C ALA A 344 20.33 -19.95 -8.88
N LEU A 345 20.82 -19.20 -7.89
CA LEU A 345 21.58 -19.74 -6.77
C LEU A 345 20.72 -20.67 -5.90
N ALA A 346 19.53 -20.25 -5.52
CA ALA A 346 18.60 -21.03 -4.71
C ALA A 346 18.09 -22.27 -5.45
N GLY A 347 17.91 -22.19 -6.77
CA GLY A 347 17.49 -23.29 -7.63
C GLY A 347 18.60 -24.31 -7.94
N SER A 348 19.86 -24.04 -7.56
CA SER A 348 20.96 -25.00 -7.73
C SER A 348 20.98 -26.12 -6.69
N VAL A 349 20.06 -26.07 -5.70
CA VAL A 349 19.84 -27.11 -4.69
C VAL A 349 18.35 -27.49 -4.64
N ASP A 350 18.06 -28.75 -4.32
CA ASP A 350 16.70 -29.26 -4.28
C ASP A 350 15.89 -28.73 -3.08
N SER A 351 16.57 -28.37 -1.98
CA SER A 351 15.96 -27.87 -0.74
C SER A 351 16.92 -26.99 0.03
N SER A 352 16.44 -26.33 1.08
CA SER A 352 17.29 -25.61 2.06
C SER A 352 18.08 -26.55 3.00
N ASP A 353 17.95 -27.85 2.85
CA ASP A 353 18.59 -28.92 3.69
C ASP A 353 18.39 -28.70 5.19
N GLY A 354 17.18 -28.27 5.57
CA GLY A 354 16.79 -27.98 6.96
C GLY A 354 17.28 -26.65 7.50
N VAL A 355 17.94 -25.83 6.68
CA VAL A 355 18.24 -24.45 7.04
C VAL A 355 16.95 -23.63 6.98
N VAL A 356 16.67 -22.89 8.06
CA VAL A 356 15.55 -21.96 8.13
C VAL A 356 16.09 -20.58 8.50
N PHE A 357 15.76 -19.59 7.69
CA PHE A 357 16.06 -18.19 7.99
C PHE A 357 14.79 -17.43 8.32
N VAL A 358 14.73 -16.86 9.53
CA VAL A 358 13.71 -15.90 9.95
C VAL A 358 14.27 -14.49 9.72
N PRO A 359 13.84 -13.76 8.67
CA PRO A 359 14.47 -12.50 8.29
C PRO A 359 13.98 -11.31 9.13
N ALA A 360 14.09 -11.40 10.45
CA ALA A 360 13.71 -10.35 11.39
C ALA A 360 14.78 -9.24 11.49
N LEU A 361 15.32 -8.76 10.35
CA LEU A 361 16.42 -7.77 10.33
C LEU A 361 16.03 -6.42 10.95
N SER A 362 14.74 -6.11 11.01
CA SER A 362 14.16 -4.91 11.64
C SER A 362 13.02 -5.27 12.60
N GLY A 363 13.10 -6.44 13.24
CA GLY A 363 12.01 -6.99 14.04
C GLY A 363 11.02 -7.82 13.22
N LEU A 364 10.02 -8.38 13.90
CA LEU A 364 8.91 -9.10 13.29
C LEU A 364 7.66 -8.21 13.25
N GLY A 365 7.05 -8.10 12.08
CA GLY A 365 5.76 -7.42 11.88
C GLY A 365 4.57 -8.27 12.33
N ALA A 366 3.42 -8.07 11.68
CA ALA A 366 2.25 -8.90 11.91
C ALA A 366 2.54 -10.40 11.60
N PRO A 367 1.94 -11.32 12.30
CA PRO A 367 1.07 -11.18 13.47
C PRO A 367 1.81 -11.03 14.81
N TYR A 368 3.15 -11.03 14.82
CA TYR A 368 3.98 -11.18 16.01
C TYR A 368 4.21 -9.86 16.77
N TRP A 369 4.38 -8.75 16.07
CA TRP A 369 4.64 -7.40 16.59
C TRP A 369 5.78 -7.37 17.62
N ASP A 370 6.93 -7.96 17.25
CA ASP A 370 8.11 -8.03 18.08
C ASP A 370 9.26 -7.19 17.47
N PRO A 371 9.39 -5.92 17.87
CA PRO A 371 10.41 -5.02 17.34
C PRO A 371 11.83 -5.37 17.80
N GLU A 372 11.97 -6.14 18.88
CA GLU A 372 13.26 -6.55 19.43
C GLU A 372 13.78 -7.85 18.83
N ALA A 373 12.96 -8.62 18.11
CA ALA A 373 13.41 -9.80 17.39
C ALA A 373 14.52 -9.44 16.38
N ARG A 374 15.47 -10.32 16.18
CA ARG A 374 16.57 -10.15 15.22
C ARG A 374 16.66 -11.34 14.29
N GLY A 375 17.17 -11.11 13.07
CA GLY A 375 17.33 -12.14 12.05
C GLY A 375 18.04 -13.38 12.60
N THR A 376 17.45 -14.56 12.40
CA THR A 376 17.94 -15.83 12.97
C THR A 376 18.02 -16.88 11.87
N ILE A 377 19.18 -17.54 11.76
CA ILE A 377 19.37 -18.70 10.87
C ILE A 377 19.59 -19.93 11.73
N THR A 378 18.78 -20.97 11.49
CA THR A 378 18.87 -22.25 12.20
C THR A 378 19.08 -23.39 11.22
N GLY A 379 19.51 -24.57 11.73
CA GLY A 379 19.67 -25.78 10.92
C GLY A 379 20.95 -25.82 10.09
N ILE A 380 21.92 -24.93 10.32
CA ILE A 380 23.22 -24.92 9.65
C ILE A 380 24.01 -26.18 10.03
N THR A 381 24.56 -26.87 9.03
CA THR A 381 25.47 -28.01 9.16
C THR A 381 26.78 -27.71 8.42
N ARG A 382 27.75 -28.62 8.51
CA ARG A 382 29.00 -28.51 7.74
C ARG A 382 28.79 -28.56 6.23
N GLY A 383 27.68 -29.16 5.78
CA GLY A 383 27.32 -29.23 4.36
C GLY A 383 26.57 -28.00 3.82
N THR A 384 26.19 -27.08 4.69
CA THR A 384 25.43 -25.88 4.28
C THR A 384 26.28 -24.97 3.39
N THR A 385 25.74 -24.59 2.24
CA THR A 385 26.37 -23.73 1.23
C THR A 385 25.62 -22.42 1.06
N ALA A 386 26.17 -21.49 0.28
CA ALA A 386 25.49 -20.24 -0.11
C ALA A 386 24.12 -20.50 -0.79
N ALA A 387 24.01 -21.58 -1.58
CA ALA A 387 22.77 -21.98 -2.24
C ALA A 387 21.68 -22.33 -1.24
N HIS A 388 22.00 -23.07 -0.17
CA HIS A 388 21.06 -23.37 0.90
C HIS A 388 20.60 -22.11 1.67
N LEU A 389 21.50 -21.14 1.90
CA LEU A 389 21.13 -19.86 2.50
C LEU A 389 20.23 -19.03 1.59
N ALA A 390 20.53 -18.98 0.28
CA ALA A 390 19.68 -18.30 -0.70
C ALA A 390 18.29 -18.92 -0.75
N ARG A 391 18.22 -20.27 -0.76
CA ARG A 391 16.96 -21.01 -0.73
C ARG A 391 16.16 -20.74 0.55
N ALA A 392 16.79 -20.85 1.71
CA ALA A 392 16.19 -20.56 3.01
C ALA A 392 15.69 -19.11 3.12
N THR A 393 16.35 -18.15 2.43
CA THR A 393 15.91 -16.76 2.36
C THR A 393 14.60 -16.61 1.61
N LEU A 394 14.47 -17.21 0.42
CA LEU A 394 13.22 -17.20 -0.35
C LEU A 394 12.09 -17.90 0.42
N GLU A 395 12.38 -19.07 1.00
CA GLU A 395 11.44 -19.81 1.83
C GLU A 395 10.99 -19.00 3.05
N GLY A 396 11.92 -18.30 3.74
CA GLY A 396 11.64 -17.43 4.89
C GLY A 396 10.72 -16.26 4.54
N ILE A 397 10.87 -15.67 3.35
CA ILE A 397 9.94 -14.65 2.83
C ILE A 397 8.53 -15.25 2.68
N ALA A 398 8.42 -16.40 2.04
CA ALA A 398 7.13 -17.06 1.81
C ALA A 398 6.44 -17.48 3.12
N TYR A 399 7.19 -17.94 4.10
CA TYR A 399 6.64 -18.32 5.41
C TYR A 399 6.06 -17.11 6.16
N GLN A 400 6.74 -15.96 6.16
CA GLN A 400 6.17 -14.74 6.78
C GLN A 400 4.84 -14.36 6.14
N VAL A 401 4.76 -14.41 4.81
CA VAL A 401 3.50 -14.13 4.11
C VAL A 401 2.45 -15.19 4.44
N HIS A 402 2.82 -16.48 4.52
CA HIS A 402 1.92 -17.55 4.97
C HIS A 402 1.32 -17.23 6.36
N ASP A 403 2.12 -16.78 7.32
CA ASP A 403 1.63 -16.43 8.66
C ASP A 403 0.61 -15.29 8.62
N LEU A 404 0.82 -14.28 7.75
CA LEU A 404 -0.16 -13.21 7.51
C LEU A 404 -1.47 -13.78 6.94
N LEU A 405 -1.38 -14.65 5.93
CA LEU A 405 -2.55 -15.24 5.29
C LEU A 405 -3.34 -16.15 6.24
N VAL A 406 -2.67 -16.88 7.11
CA VAL A 406 -3.31 -17.69 8.18
C VAL A 406 -4.03 -16.78 9.18
N ALA A 407 -3.41 -15.69 9.62
CA ALA A 407 -4.03 -14.71 10.50
C ALA A 407 -5.28 -14.10 9.85
N MET A 408 -5.20 -13.71 8.57
CA MET A 408 -6.33 -13.19 7.79
C MET A 408 -7.48 -14.19 7.69
N SER A 409 -7.17 -15.46 7.37
CA SER A 409 -8.19 -16.51 7.26
C SER A 409 -8.89 -16.79 8.59
N ARG A 410 -8.14 -16.76 9.70
CA ARG A 410 -8.70 -16.95 11.05
C ARG A 410 -9.63 -15.82 11.44
N ASP A 411 -9.21 -14.56 11.25
CA ASP A 411 -10.03 -13.38 11.57
C ASP A 411 -11.29 -13.31 10.70
N ALA A 412 -11.15 -13.56 9.40
CA ALA A 412 -12.26 -13.56 8.46
C ALA A 412 -13.16 -14.82 8.56
N LYS A 413 -12.72 -15.85 9.32
CA LYS A 413 -13.37 -17.17 9.40
C LYS A 413 -13.65 -17.75 8.00
N ARG A 414 -12.71 -17.56 7.09
CA ARG A 414 -12.82 -17.91 5.67
C ARG A 414 -11.46 -18.29 5.11
N ASN A 415 -11.42 -19.29 4.26
CA ASN A 415 -10.21 -19.64 3.50
C ASN A 415 -9.95 -18.58 2.40
N LEU A 416 -8.70 -18.37 2.08
CA LEU A 416 -8.33 -17.59 0.90
C LEU A 416 -8.86 -18.26 -0.35
N SER A 417 -9.40 -17.45 -1.28
CA SER A 417 -9.81 -17.93 -2.60
C SER A 417 -8.62 -18.01 -3.55
N ARG A 418 -7.76 -17.00 -3.53
CA ARG A 418 -6.52 -16.87 -4.31
C ARG A 418 -5.63 -15.79 -3.74
N LEU A 419 -4.35 -15.86 -4.10
CA LEU A 419 -3.36 -14.81 -3.79
C LEU A 419 -2.86 -14.17 -5.07
N ARG A 420 -3.11 -12.89 -5.25
CA ARG A 420 -2.53 -12.07 -6.30
C ARG A 420 -1.23 -11.45 -5.83
N VAL A 421 -0.20 -11.41 -6.69
CA VAL A 421 1.14 -10.96 -6.28
C VAL A 421 1.71 -9.93 -7.23
N ASP A 422 2.41 -8.93 -6.68
CA ASP A 422 3.19 -7.94 -7.40
C ASP A 422 4.44 -7.51 -6.62
N GLY A 423 5.13 -6.49 -7.11
CA GLY A 423 6.40 -6.03 -6.54
C GLY A 423 7.61 -6.81 -7.08
N GLY A 424 8.79 -6.26 -6.81
CA GLY A 424 10.03 -6.74 -7.47
C GLY A 424 10.38 -8.19 -7.19
N ALA A 425 10.13 -8.70 -5.96
CA ALA A 425 10.46 -10.08 -5.63
C ALA A 425 9.40 -11.09 -6.15
N ALA A 426 8.20 -10.63 -6.54
CA ALA A 426 7.20 -11.49 -7.18
C ALA A 426 7.62 -11.97 -8.60
N ALA A 427 8.66 -11.37 -9.19
CA ALA A 427 9.21 -11.85 -10.45
C ALA A 427 9.95 -13.20 -10.33
N ASN A 428 10.29 -13.64 -9.13
CA ASN A 428 11.00 -14.90 -8.85
C ASN A 428 10.00 -16.06 -8.83
N ASP A 429 10.07 -16.95 -9.83
CA ASP A 429 9.15 -18.08 -9.99
C ASP A 429 9.31 -19.12 -8.88
N LEU A 430 10.55 -19.35 -8.41
CA LEU A 430 10.83 -20.27 -7.31
C LEU A 430 10.16 -19.81 -6.01
N LEU A 431 10.22 -18.50 -5.70
CA LEU A 431 9.53 -17.93 -4.56
C LEU A 431 8.00 -18.05 -4.71
N MET A 432 7.46 -17.75 -5.89
CA MET A 432 6.01 -17.79 -6.12
C MET A 432 5.44 -19.21 -6.07
N GLN A 433 6.15 -20.20 -6.62
CA GLN A 433 5.75 -21.59 -6.50
C GLN A 433 5.79 -22.06 -5.03
N PHE A 434 6.87 -21.73 -4.31
CA PHE A 434 6.97 -22.09 -2.91
C PHE A 434 5.89 -21.38 -2.05
N GLN A 435 5.55 -20.14 -2.39
CA GLN A 435 4.43 -19.44 -1.74
C GLN A 435 3.10 -20.15 -1.97
N ALA A 436 2.82 -20.59 -3.20
CA ALA A 436 1.62 -21.38 -3.50
C ALA A 436 1.59 -22.69 -2.68
N ASP A 437 2.71 -23.37 -2.62
CA ASP A 437 2.87 -24.64 -1.91
C ASP A 437 2.64 -24.54 -0.42
N VAL A 438 3.25 -23.53 0.27
CA VAL A 438 3.13 -23.39 1.74
C VAL A 438 1.81 -22.79 2.16
N ALA A 439 1.23 -21.90 1.34
CA ALA A 439 -0.07 -21.31 1.61
C ALA A 439 -1.26 -22.20 1.21
N ASP A 440 -1.03 -23.24 0.42
CA ASP A 440 -2.05 -24.12 -0.17
C ASP A 440 -3.12 -23.33 -0.94
N VAL A 441 -2.68 -22.33 -1.69
CA VAL A 441 -3.54 -21.41 -2.43
C VAL A 441 -2.93 -21.13 -3.80
N VAL A 442 -3.77 -20.95 -4.82
CA VAL A 442 -3.30 -20.52 -6.14
C VAL A 442 -2.72 -19.11 -6.05
N VAL A 443 -1.48 -18.96 -6.51
CA VAL A 443 -0.80 -17.66 -6.63
C VAL A 443 -0.89 -17.22 -8.10
N GLU A 444 -1.35 -15.99 -8.32
CA GLU A 444 -1.52 -15.40 -9.65
C GLU A 444 -0.71 -14.11 -9.76
N ARG A 445 0.13 -14.02 -10.78
CA ARG A 445 0.91 -12.82 -11.10
C ARG A 445 0.32 -12.13 -12.32
N PRO A 446 -0.05 -10.84 -12.26
CA PRO A 446 -0.56 -10.09 -13.40
C PRO A 446 0.53 -9.87 -14.46
N ALA A 447 0.10 -9.58 -15.69
CA ALA A 447 1.00 -9.26 -16.80
C ALA A 447 1.73 -7.93 -16.62
N ASP A 448 1.14 -7.00 -15.88
CA ASP A 448 1.70 -5.68 -15.58
C ASP A 448 1.99 -5.55 -14.10
N VAL A 449 3.21 -5.19 -13.78
CA VAL A 449 3.71 -5.06 -12.40
C VAL A 449 3.29 -3.74 -11.71
N GLU A 450 2.78 -2.77 -12.47
CA GLU A 450 2.32 -1.46 -11.96
C GLU A 450 0.86 -1.54 -11.46
N SER A 451 0.56 -2.54 -10.62
CA SER A 451 -0.81 -2.80 -10.13
C SER A 451 -1.42 -1.61 -9.41
N THR A 452 -0.62 -0.84 -8.68
CA THR A 452 -1.04 0.34 -7.90
C THR A 452 -1.58 1.45 -8.82
N ALA A 453 -0.78 1.90 -9.79
CA ALA A 453 -1.20 2.91 -10.76
C ALA A 453 -2.37 2.40 -11.62
N ARG A 454 -2.38 1.11 -11.97
CA ARG A 454 -3.48 0.48 -12.69
C ARG A 454 -4.78 0.52 -11.89
N GLY A 455 -4.73 0.30 -10.58
CA GLY A 455 -5.88 0.42 -9.69
C GLY A 455 -6.47 1.82 -9.68
N ALA A 456 -5.63 2.86 -9.66
CA ALA A 456 -6.06 4.24 -9.78
C ALA A 456 -6.75 4.51 -11.15
N ALA A 457 -6.21 3.96 -12.25
CA ALA A 457 -6.85 4.04 -13.57
C ALA A 457 -8.21 3.33 -13.60
N MET A 458 -8.33 2.14 -12.99
CA MET A 458 -9.59 1.41 -12.88
C MET A 458 -10.66 2.21 -12.13
N LEU A 459 -10.30 2.79 -10.98
CA LEU A 459 -11.18 3.64 -10.19
C LEU A 459 -11.61 4.87 -10.99
N ALA A 460 -10.68 5.51 -11.69
CA ALA A 460 -10.97 6.65 -12.57
C ALA A 460 -11.91 6.27 -13.73
N ALA A 461 -11.74 5.09 -14.33
CA ALA A 461 -12.62 4.59 -15.39
C ALA A 461 -14.07 4.43 -14.90
N ILE A 462 -14.25 3.91 -13.67
CA ILE A 462 -15.58 3.77 -13.04
C ILE A 462 -16.12 5.15 -12.66
N GLY A 463 -15.33 5.99 -11.98
CA GLY A 463 -15.76 7.30 -11.50
C GLY A 463 -16.10 8.28 -12.61
N ALA A 464 -15.45 8.17 -13.78
CA ALA A 464 -15.76 8.94 -14.97
C ALA A 464 -16.91 8.33 -15.82
N GLY A 465 -17.49 7.20 -15.39
CA GLY A 465 -18.58 6.53 -16.11
C GLY A 465 -18.17 5.82 -17.40
N LEU A 466 -16.86 5.59 -17.61
CA LEU A 466 -16.34 4.82 -18.74
C LEU A 466 -16.59 3.32 -18.54
N TYR A 467 -16.57 2.86 -17.29
CA TYR A 467 -16.91 1.51 -16.87
C TYR A 467 -18.09 1.52 -15.88
N ARG A 468 -18.95 0.48 -15.95
CA ARG A 468 -20.14 0.36 -15.11
C ARG A 468 -19.83 -0.20 -13.72
N GLY A 469 -18.66 -0.83 -13.52
CA GLY A 469 -18.28 -1.42 -12.25
C GLY A 469 -17.03 -2.29 -12.32
N THR A 470 -16.81 -3.05 -11.25
CA THR A 470 -15.61 -3.85 -11.01
C THR A 470 -15.41 -4.99 -12.02
N GLU A 471 -16.49 -5.58 -12.57
CA GLU A 471 -16.39 -6.65 -13.57
C GLU A 471 -15.67 -6.19 -14.86
N GLN A 472 -15.97 -4.97 -15.30
CA GLN A 472 -15.29 -4.39 -16.46
C GLN A 472 -13.87 -3.98 -16.11
N ALA A 473 -13.66 -3.40 -14.92
CA ALA A 473 -12.34 -3.03 -14.44
C ALA A 473 -11.41 -4.25 -14.32
N ALA A 474 -11.91 -5.42 -13.94
CA ALA A 474 -11.12 -6.66 -13.84
C ALA A 474 -10.39 -7.03 -15.13
N ARG A 475 -10.93 -6.65 -16.30
CA ARG A 475 -10.31 -6.89 -17.62
C ARG A 475 -8.99 -6.13 -17.79
N LEU A 476 -8.75 -5.09 -16.99
CA LEU A 476 -7.51 -4.32 -16.98
C LEU A 476 -6.35 -5.04 -16.25
N SER A 477 -6.62 -6.17 -15.58
CA SER A 477 -5.62 -6.95 -14.83
C SER A 477 -5.50 -8.39 -15.34
N PRO A 478 -5.05 -8.61 -16.60
CA PRO A 478 -4.85 -9.95 -17.12
C PRO A 478 -3.72 -10.65 -16.36
N ILE A 479 -3.88 -11.96 -16.18
CA ILE A 479 -2.88 -12.81 -15.50
C ILE A 479 -1.85 -13.29 -16.52
N SER A 480 -0.56 -13.19 -16.17
CA SER A 480 0.54 -13.72 -16.97
C SER A 480 1.02 -15.09 -16.50
N SER A 481 0.98 -15.33 -15.19
CA SER A 481 1.51 -16.56 -14.59
C SER A 481 0.60 -17.04 -13.46
N ARG A 482 0.48 -18.37 -13.36
CA ARG A 482 -0.32 -19.03 -12.33
C ARG A 482 0.48 -20.17 -11.71
N PHE A 483 0.64 -20.13 -10.40
CA PHE A 483 1.34 -21.14 -9.61
C PHE A 483 0.31 -21.90 -8.79
N VAL A 484 0.23 -23.21 -9.02
CA VAL A 484 -0.73 -24.09 -8.36
C VAL A 484 0.00 -24.88 -7.28
N PRO A 485 -0.57 -25.05 -6.07
CA PRO A 485 0.03 -25.88 -5.03
C PRO A 485 0.35 -27.27 -5.55
N ALA A 486 1.60 -27.70 -5.37
CA ALA A 486 2.09 -29.01 -5.82
C ALA A 486 2.75 -29.82 -4.68
N MET A 487 3.06 -29.18 -3.55
CA MET A 487 3.72 -29.79 -2.40
C MET A 487 2.76 -30.74 -1.66
N PRO A 488 3.15 -32.02 -1.41
CA PRO A 488 2.36 -32.92 -0.57
C PRO A 488 2.11 -32.35 0.83
N SER A 489 0.91 -32.56 1.39
CA SER A 489 0.50 -32.02 2.69
C SER A 489 1.48 -32.37 3.84
N ALA A 490 1.95 -33.63 3.89
CA ALA A 490 2.92 -34.04 4.91
C ALA A 490 4.26 -33.27 4.84
N LEU A 491 4.72 -32.93 3.64
CA LEU A 491 5.92 -32.12 3.45
C LEU A 491 5.66 -30.67 3.85
N ARG A 492 4.52 -30.11 3.47
CA ARG A 492 4.09 -28.78 3.88
C ARG A 492 4.01 -28.63 5.40
N GLU A 493 3.39 -29.59 6.09
CA GLU A 493 3.29 -29.61 7.56
C GLU A 493 4.69 -29.67 8.21
N LYS A 494 5.61 -30.45 7.64
CA LYS A 494 7.01 -30.49 8.12
C LYS A 494 7.67 -29.11 8.00
N HIS A 495 7.56 -28.46 6.85
CA HIS A 495 8.09 -27.11 6.60
C HIS A 495 7.52 -26.08 7.60
N LEU A 496 6.20 -26.03 7.74
CA LEU A 496 5.52 -25.10 8.65
C LEU A 496 5.87 -25.37 10.12
N SER A 497 6.04 -26.64 10.53
CA SER A 497 6.50 -26.99 11.86
C SER A 497 7.94 -26.54 12.11
N GLN A 498 8.83 -26.65 11.13
CA GLN A 498 10.21 -26.15 11.23
C GLN A 498 10.24 -24.63 11.32
N TRP A 499 9.45 -23.93 10.49
CA TRP A 499 9.28 -22.50 10.55
C TRP A 499 8.79 -22.03 11.92
N ALA A 500 7.69 -22.58 12.45
CA ALA A 500 7.13 -22.21 13.74
C ALA A 500 8.18 -22.30 14.87
N ARG A 501 8.98 -23.39 14.90
CA ARG A 501 10.08 -23.54 15.87
C ARG A 501 11.19 -22.50 15.70
N ALA A 502 11.50 -22.11 14.45
CA ALA A 502 12.51 -21.09 14.19
C ALA A 502 12.02 -19.70 14.64
N VAL A 503 10.76 -19.37 14.36
CA VAL A 503 10.14 -18.13 14.85
C VAL A 503 10.13 -18.05 16.37
N GLU A 504 9.74 -19.14 17.06
CA GLU A 504 9.74 -19.20 18.52
C GLU A 504 11.13 -18.89 19.12
N ARG A 505 12.20 -19.40 18.51
CA ARG A 505 13.58 -19.11 18.90
C ARG A 505 14.04 -17.69 18.57
N THR A 506 13.39 -17.05 17.61
CA THR A 506 13.74 -15.70 17.13
C THR A 506 13.07 -14.62 17.97
N ARG A 507 11.91 -14.91 18.56
CA ARG A 507 11.16 -13.95 19.37
C ARG A 507 11.94 -13.57 20.63
N SER A 508 11.85 -12.28 20.99
CA SER A 508 12.42 -11.77 22.22
C SER A 508 11.78 -12.45 23.44
N ALA A 509 12.58 -12.74 24.47
CA ALA A 509 12.05 -13.22 25.73
C ALA A 509 11.07 -12.18 26.32
N ARG A 510 9.83 -12.57 26.51
CA ARG A 510 8.81 -11.74 27.16
C ARG A 510 8.98 -11.73 28.66
#